data_d392f9f2d8cdb7668c893a465a855d77
#
_entry.id   d392f9f2d8cdb7668c893a465a855d77
#
_cell.length_a   1.000
_cell.length_b   1.000
_cell.length_c   1.000
_cell.angle_alpha   90.00
_cell.angle_beta   90.00
_cell.angle_gamma   90.00
#
_symmetry.space_group_name_H-M   'P 1'
#
loop_
_entity.id
_entity.type
_entity.pdbx_description
1 polymer ?
#
loop_
_entity_poly.entity_id
_entity_poly.type
_entity_poly.pdbx_seq_one_letter_code
_entity_poly.pdbx_strand_id
1 'polypeptide(L)'
;MKKIKIFPLLLLMCVMMTALAPSAWAMEAPQLNGKAAVVIDLDSGKMLYGYNENEQRAPASLTKVMTALLALEALDSGRCELTTMVTAQNDCRDGMSDDSSTSGLLPGMELSMRDLLYCALLQSANEACNIIGRYLGG
;
A
#
# COMPACT_ATOMS: atom_id res chain seq x y z
N MET A 1 70.12 -11.41 17.58
CA MET A 1 68.91 -10.92 16.91
C MET A 1 67.67 -11.34 17.70
N LYS A 2 66.96 -10.41 18.32
CA LYS A 2 65.70 -10.70 19.09
C LYS A 2 64.59 -11.09 18.12
N LYS A 3 64.09 -12.32 18.21
CA LYS A 3 62.92 -12.77 17.41
C LYS A 3 61.71 -11.96 17.85
N ILE A 4 61.21 -11.05 16.98
CA ILE A 4 59.98 -10.31 17.21
C ILE A 4 58.85 -11.34 17.26
N LYS A 5 58.11 -11.40 18.36
CA LYS A 5 56.95 -12.29 18.48
C LYS A 5 55.80 -11.67 17.68
N ILE A 6 55.61 -12.13 16.46
CA ILE A 6 54.60 -11.61 15.50
C ILE A 6 53.17 -11.87 16.02
N PHE A 7 52.98 -12.97 16.74
CA PHE A 7 51.65 -13.35 17.22
C PHE A 7 50.98 -12.30 18.13
N PRO A 8 51.64 -11.73 19.17
CA PRO A 8 50.98 -10.68 19.99
C PRO A 8 50.75 -9.38 19.24
N LEU A 9 51.56 -9.06 18.20
CA LEU A 9 51.37 -7.88 17.36
C LEU A 9 50.16 -8.04 16.46
N LEU A 10 49.94 -9.21 15.86
CA LEU A 10 48.77 -9.56 15.08
C LEU A 10 47.48 -9.52 15.92
N LEU A 11 47.54 -10.07 17.13
CA LEU A 11 46.40 -10.05 18.05
C LEU A 11 46.02 -8.61 18.45
N LEU A 12 47.01 -7.76 18.74
CA LEU A 12 46.78 -6.35 19.06
C LEU A 12 46.17 -5.60 17.87
N MET A 13 46.61 -5.88 16.66
CA MET A 13 46.09 -5.27 15.43
C MET A 13 44.62 -5.70 15.15
N CYS A 14 44.27 -6.97 15.39
CA CYS A 14 42.90 -7.45 15.30
C CYS A 14 41.97 -6.76 16.33
N VAL A 15 42.42 -6.62 17.57
CA VAL A 15 41.65 -5.92 18.62
C VAL A 15 41.45 -4.44 18.29
N MET A 16 42.48 -3.78 17.75
CA MET A 16 42.36 -2.39 17.31
C MET A 16 41.39 -2.22 16.13
N MET A 17 41.37 -3.15 15.17
CA MET A 17 40.44 -3.13 14.06
C MET A 17 38.97 -3.30 14.50
N THR A 18 38.69 -4.12 15.52
CA THR A 18 37.32 -4.25 16.05
C THR A 18 36.90 -3.03 16.86
N ALA A 19 37.82 -2.33 17.51
CA ALA A 19 37.54 -1.10 18.26
C ALA A 19 37.28 0.10 17.36
N LEU A 20 37.74 0.07 16.09
CA LEU A 20 37.55 1.12 15.08
C LEU A 20 36.35 0.82 14.14
N ALA A 21 35.64 -0.30 14.34
CA ALA A 21 34.45 -0.59 13.57
C ALA A 21 33.42 0.53 13.82
N PRO A 22 32.94 1.24 12.78
CA PRO A 22 31.92 2.25 12.98
C PRO A 22 30.68 1.59 13.60
N SER A 23 30.24 2.10 14.75
CA SER A 23 28.96 1.69 15.32
C SER A 23 27.90 1.92 14.28
N ALA A 24 27.28 0.87 13.75
CA ALA A 24 26.09 1.02 12.95
C ALA A 24 25.03 1.71 13.84
N TRP A 25 24.78 2.97 13.59
CA TRP A 25 23.71 3.70 14.28
C TRP A 25 22.41 3.13 13.76
N ALA A 26 21.86 2.16 14.49
CA ALA A 26 20.50 1.73 14.22
C ALA A 26 19.59 2.94 14.46
N MET A 27 18.93 3.38 13.42
CA MET A 27 17.92 4.43 13.53
C MET A 27 16.83 3.92 14.47
N GLU A 28 16.48 4.73 15.48
CA GLU A 28 15.42 4.37 16.41
C GLU A 28 14.10 4.19 15.62
N ALA A 29 13.37 3.13 15.94
CA ALA A 29 12.10 2.87 15.28
C ALA A 29 11.13 4.04 15.50
N PRO A 30 10.41 4.51 14.46
CA PRO A 30 9.49 5.64 14.60
C PRO A 30 8.39 5.30 15.61
N GLN A 31 8.04 6.27 16.43
CA GLN A 31 6.87 6.15 17.31
C GLN A 31 5.59 6.31 16.48
N LEU A 32 4.77 5.26 16.46
CA LEU A 32 3.54 5.22 15.64
C LEU A 32 2.32 5.20 16.53
N ASN A 33 1.32 6.02 16.19
CA ASN A 33 -0.01 5.96 16.79
C ASN A 33 -0.90 4.91 16.09
N GLY A 34 -0.46 4.35 14.95
CA GLY A 34 -1.12 3.29 14.22
C GLY A 34 -0.99 1.93 14.92
N LYS A 35 -1.94 1.04 14.69
CA LYS A 35 -1.91 -0.32 15.24
C LYS A 35 -1.04 -1.29 14.45
N ALA A 36 -0.75 -0.97 13.20
CA ALA A 36 0.16 -1.68 12.31
C ALA A 36 0.72 -0.71 11.28
N ALA A 37 1.91 -0.99 10.77
CA ALA A 37 2.53 -0.22 9.70
C ALA A 37 3.53 -1.07 8.91
N VAL A 38 3.70 -0.74 7.65
CA VAL A 38 4.73 -1.31 6.79
C VAL A 38 5.30 -0.22 5.87
N VAL A 39 6.61 -0.25 5.67
CA VAL A 39 7.30 0.57 4.67
C VAL A 39 8.04 -0.35 3.73
N ILE A 40 7.75 -0.25 2.45
CA ILE A 40 8.33 -1.07 1.40
C ILE A 40 9.03 -0.16 0.39
N ASP A 41 10.25 -0.50 0.02
CA ASP A 41 10.93 0.09 -1.12
C ASP A 41 10.29 -0.45 -2.41
N LEU A 42 9.72 0.43 -3.22
CA LEU A 42 8.95 0.03 -4.40
C LEU A 42 9.82 -0.56 -5.51
N ASP A 43 11.07 -0.13 -5.62
CA ASP A 43 11.95 -0.59 -6.69
C ASP A 43 12.47 -2.01 -6.43
N SER A 44 12.85 -2.28 -5.18
CA SER A 44 13.41 -3.58 -4.78
C SER A 44 12.38 -4.54 -4.18
N GLY A 45 11.20 -4.07 -3.79
CA GLY A 45 10.20 -4.82 -3.03
C GLY A 45 10.63 -5.12 -1.58
N LYS A 46 11.74 -4.55 -1.11
CA LYS A 46 12.29 -4.82 0.20
C LYS A 46 11.48 -4.11 1.29
N MET A 47 11.08 -4.85 2.31
CA MET A 47 10.51 -4.25 3.52
C MET A 47 11.62 -3.53 4.29
N LEU A 48 11.45 -2.21 4.47
CA LEU A 48 12.36 -1.35 5.21
C LEU A 48 11.95 -1.23 6.69
N TYR A 49 10.65 -1.32 6.97
CA TYR A 49 10.10 -1.27 8.32
C TYR A 49 8.80 -2.08 8.37
N GLY A 50 8.60 -2.82 9.46
CA GLY A 50 7.38 -3.57 9.76
C GLY A 50 7.02 -3.42 11.24
N TYR A 51 5.76 -3.13 11.52
CA TYR A 51 5.17 -3.12 12.85
C TYR A 51 3.80 -3.79 12.78
N ASN A 52 3.65 -4.94 13.43
CA ASN A 52 2.45 -5.77 13.35
C ASN A 52 1.99 -6.05 11.90
N GLU A 53 2.90 -6.10 10.96
CA GLU A 53 2.65 -6.16 9.51
C GLU A 53 1.92 -7.44 9.08
N ASN A 54 2.01 -8.50 9.88
CA ASN A 54 1.33 -9.78 9.64
C ASN A 54 0.03 -9.92 10.43
N GLU A 55 -0.36 -8.92 11.21
CA GLU A 55 -1.59 -8.99 11.99
C GLU A 55 -2.81 -8.78 11.08
N GLN A 56 -3.73 -9.73 11.09
CA GLN A 56 -4.97 -9.63 10.32
C GLN A 56 -5.87 -8.54 10.90
N ARG A 57 -6.20 -7.55 10.07
CA ARG A 57 -7.02 -6.38 10.42
C ARG A 57 -8.02 -6.06 9.33
N ALA A 58 -9.14 -5.45 9.72
CA ALA A 58 -10.07 -4.89 8.75
C ALA A 58 -9.39 -3.69 8.05
N PRO A 59 -9.26 -3.71 6.71
CA PRO A 59 -8.53 -2.68 5.97
C PRO A 59 -9.33 -1.39 5.80
N ALA A 60 -10.62 -1.37 6.15
CA ALA A 60 -11.51 -0.24 5.93
C ALA A 60 -11.40 0.29 4.47
N SER A 61 -11.30 1.60 4.27
CA SER A 61 -11.22 2.19 2.93
C SER A 61 -9.98 1.81 2.11
N LEU A 62 -8.96 1.19 2.70
CA LEU A 62 -7.84 0.62 1.93
C LEU A 62 -8.32 -0.47 0.95
N THR A 63 -9.48 -1.10 1.19
CA THR A 63 -10.12 -2.03 0.25
C THR A 63 -10.32 -1.41 -1.14
N LYS A 64 -10.54 -0.09 -1.23
CA LYS A 64 -10.76 0.62 -2.50
C LYS A 64 -9.54 0.64 -3.41
N VAL A 65 -8.35 0.46 -2.83
CA VAL A 65 -7.11 0.28 -3.62
C VAL A 65 -7.21 -0.96 -4.49
N MET A 66 -7.83 -2.05 -4.00
CA MET A 66 -8.05 -3.26 -4.80
C MET A 66 -9.04 -3.00 -5.94
N THR A 67 -10.13 -2.28 -5.69
CA THR A 67 -11.07 -1.88 -6.76
C THR A 67 -10.38 -1.05 -7.83
N ALA A 68 -9.56 -0.08 -7.42
CA ALA A 68 -8.79 0.74 -8.35
C ALA A 68 -7.77 -0.09 -9.15
N LEU A 69 -7.08 -1.04 -8.50
CA LEU A 69 -6.14 -1.94 -9.18
C LEU A 69 -6.83 -2.75 -10.28
N LEU A 70 -7.97 -3.37 -9.97
CA LEU A 70 -8.75 -4.14 -10.96
C LEU A 70 -9.24 -3.26 -12.13
N ALA A 71 -9.62 -2.01 -11.85
CA ALA A 71 -9.98 -1.06 -12.88
C ALA A 71 -8.79 -0.69 -13.78
N LEU A 72 -7.61 -0.45 -13.18
CA LEU A 72 -6.38 -0.16 -13.93
C LEU A 72 -5.93 -1.35 -14.78
N GLU A 73 -6.01 -2.57 -14.27
CA GLU A 73 -5.76 -3.79 -15.06
C GLU A 73 -6.74 -3.95 -16.24
N ALA A 74 -7.99 -3.55 -16.02
CA ALA A 74 -8.97 -3.53 -17.11
C ALA A 74 -8.64 -2.49 -18.19
N LEU A 75 -8.15 -1.32 -17.79
CA LEU A 75 -7.66 -0.27 -18.70
C LEU A 75 -6.43 -0.76 -19.48
N ASP A 76 -5.43 -1.31 -18.79
CA ASP A 76 -4.18 -1.79 -19.40
C ASP A 76 -4.43 -2.93 -20.40
N SER A 77 -5.42 -3.79 -20.12
CA SER A 77 -5.81 -4.87 -21.00
C SER A 77 -6.77 -4.45 -22.14
N GLY A 78 -7.17 -3.18 -22.20
CA GLY A 78 -8.08 -2.65 -23.22
C GLY A 78 -9.53 -3.10 -23.05
N ARG A 79 -9.93 -3.65 -21.90
CA ARG A 79 -11.33 -4.02 -21.61
C ARG A 79 -12.23 -2.81 -21.41
N CYS A 80 -11.67 -1.68 -21.02
CA CYS A 80 -12.35 -0.39 -20.95
C CYS A 80 -11.33 0.75 -21.13
N GLU A 81 -11.82 1.97 -21.20
CA GLU A 81 -11.05 3.20 -21.25
C GLU A 81 -11.46 4.12 -20.09
N LEU A 82 -10.62 5.11 -19.76
CA LEU A 82 -10.98 6.13 -18.76
C LEU A 82 -12.24 6.92 -19.16
N THR A 83 -12.51 7.00 -20.45
CA THR A 83 -13.68 7.67 -21.04
C THR A 83 -14.91 6.77 -21.14
N THR A 84 -14.78 5.46 -20.86
CA THR A 84 -15.91 4.53 -20.90
C THR A 84 -17.00 4.99 -19.93
N MET A 85 -18.21 5.19 -20.45
CA MET A 85 -19.37 5.56 -19.65
C MET A 85 -19.96 4.32 -18.99
N VAL A 86 -20.20 4.40 -17.70
CA VAL A 86 -20.74 3.31 -16.88
C VAL A 86 -22.00 3.79 -16.20
N THR A 87 -23.09 3.05 -16.38
CA THR A 87 -24.37 3.35 -15.74
C THR A 87 -24.46 2.68 -14.37
N ALA A 88 -24.75 3.44 -13.34
CA ALA A 88 -25.02 2.93 -11.99
C ALA A 88 -26.29 2.07 -12.01
N GLN A 89 -26.16 0.78 -11.71
CA GLN A 89 -27.29 -0.14 -11.64
C GLN A 89 -28.05 0.04 -10.32
N ASN A 90 -29.22 -0.61 -10.19
CA ASN A 90 -30.07 -0.50 -9.00
C ASN A 90 -29.39 -0.97 -7.71
N ASP A 91 -28.43 -1.86 -7.81
CA ASP A 91 -27.63 -2.44 -6.72
C ASP A 91 -26.40 -1.60 -6.34
N CYS A 92 -26.19 -0.44 -6.96
CA CYS A 92 -24.99 0.36 -6.74
C CYS A 92 -24.80 0.79 -5.26
N ARG A 93 -25.85 0.81 -4.47
CA ARG A 93 -25.81 1.17 -3.03
C ARG A 93 -26.03 -0.02 -2.10
N ASP A 94 -26.04 -1.25 -2.62
CA ASP A 94 -26.21 -2.44 -1.80
C ASP A 94 -25.05 -2.62 -0.81
N GLY A 95 -25.38 -3.05 0.40
CA GLY A 95 -24.39 -3.24 1.47
C GLY A 95 -23.84 -1.95 2.09
N MET A 96 -24.33 -0.78 1.70
CA MET A 96 -23.94 0.48 2.33
C MET A 96 -24.76 0.74 3.61
N SER A 97 -24.09 1.24 4.64
CA SER A 97 -24.71 1.78 5.85
C SER A 97 -24.88 3.30 5.76
N ASP A 98 -25.69 3.87 6.65
CA ASP A 98 -25.98 5.32 6.66
C ASP A 98 -24.74 6.19 6.88
N ASP A 99 -23.72 5.65 7.54
CA ASP A 99 -22.43 6.30 7.79
C ASP A 99 -21.36 6.02 6.70
N SER A 100 -21.74 5.30 5.63
CA SER A 100 -20.84 5.02 4.53
C SER A 100 -20.41 6.28 3.79
N SER A 101 -19.12 6.38 3.45
CA SER A 101 -18.64 7.44 2.57
C SER A 101 -19.28 7.32 1.18
N THR A 102 -19.81 8.43 0.67
CA THR A 102 -20.61 8.49 -0.56
C THR A 102 -20.29 9.76 -1.36
N SER A 103 -20.35 9.67 -2.68
CA SER A 103 -20.40 10.80 -3.62
C SER A 103 -21.84 11.13 -4.04
N GLY A 104 -22.85 10.48 -3.45
CA GLY A 104 -24.27 10.71 -3.77
C GLY A 104 -24.71 10.08 -5.08
N LEU A 105 -23.99 9.08 -5.59
CA LEU A 105 -24.38 8.43 -6.86
C LEU A 105 -25.64 7.58 -6.65
N LEU A 106 -26.55 7.69 -7.60
CA LEU A 106 -27.87 7.06 -7.58
C LEU A 106 -28.04 6.15 -8.81
N PRO A 107 -28.90 5.14 -8.75
CA PRO A 107 -29.26 4.33 -9.90
C PRO A 107 -29.65 5.18 -11.13
N GLY A 108 -29.17 4.78 -12.29
CA GLY A 108 -29.42 5.48 -13.56
C GLY A 108 -28.44 6.60 -13.88
N MET A 109 -27.58 7.03 -12.92
CA MET A 109 -26.53 7.99 -13.24
C MET A 109 -25.47 7.34 -14.13
N GLU A 110 -24.94 8.11 -15.09
CA GLU A 110 -23.86 7.70 -15.99
C GLU A 110 -22.62 8.54 -15.68
N LEU A 111 -21.51 7.87 -15.41
CA LEU A 111 -20.21 8.48 -15.14
C LEU A 111 -19.12 7.81 -15.95
N SER A 112 -18.09 8.57 -16.30
CA SER A 112 -16.91 7.96 -16.90
C SER A 112 -16.16 7.09 -15.86
N MET A 113 -15.42 6.08 -16.34
CA MET A 113 -14.56 5.26 -15.46
C MET A 113 -13.60 6.15 -14.68
N ARG A 114 -13.09 7.23 -15.28
CA ARG A 114 -12.25 8.23 -14.60
C ARG A 114 -12.96 8.87 -13.42
N ASP A 115 -14.18 9.35 -13.60
CA ASP A 115 -14.94 10.03 -12.55
C ASP A 115 -15.30 9.06 -11.43
N LEU A 116 -15.63 7.81 -11.75
CA LEU A 116 -15.86 6.76 -10.77
C LEU A 116 -14.62 6.49 -9.95
N LEU A 117 -13.43 6.42 -10.57
CA LEU A 117 -12.16 6.28 -9.85
C LEU A 117 -11.88 7.48 -8.95
N TYR A 118 -12.18 8.71 -9.38
CA TYR A 118 -12.07 9.90 -8.53
C TYR A 118 -13.05 9.84 -7.35
N CYS A 119 -14.30 9.46 -7.55
CA CYS A 119 -15.26 9.26 -6.47
C CYS A 119 -14.76 8.21 -5.47
N ALA A 120 -14.25 7.08 -5.95
CA ALA A 120 -13.74 6.00 -5.11
C ALA A 120 -12.51 6.41 -4.29
N LEU A 121 -11.53 7.06 -4.91
CA LEU A 121 -10.22 7.33 -4.30
C LEU A 121 -10.17 8.66 -3.53
N LEU A 122 -10.85 9.73 -3.99
CA LEU A 122 -10.81 11.04 -3.35
C LEU A 122 -11.90 11.21 -2.30
N GLN A 123 -13.13 10.77 -2.59
CA GLN A 123 -14.27 10.84 -1.68
C GLN A 123 -14.49 9.55 -0.89
N SER A 124 -13.69 8.52 -1.20
CA SER A 124 -13.88 7.21 -0.59
C SER A 124 -15.28 6.63 -0.79
N ALA A 125 -15.95 6.95 -1.92
CA ALA A 125 -17.32 6.58 -2.20
C ALA A 125 -17.49 5.07 -2.37
N ASN A 126 -18.33 4.46 -1.54
CA ASN A 126 -18.57 3.02 -1.56
C ASN A 126 -19.34 2.61 -2.81
N GLU A 127 -20.38 3.38 -3.18
CA GLU A 127 -21.17 3.11 -4.37
C GLU A 127 -20.36 3.22 -5.66
N ALA A 128 -19.36 4.09 -5.72
CA ALA A 128 -18.46 4.14 -6.88
C ALA A 128 -17.69 2.82 -7.05
N CYS A 129 -17.25 2.22 -5.95
CA CYS A 129 -16.60 0.91 -5.99
C CYS A 129 -17.58 -0.20 -6.41
N ASN A 130 -18.83 -0.16 -5.93
CA ASN A 130 -19.87 -1.10 -6.35
C ASN A 130 -20.15 -0.99 -7.86
N ILE A 131 -20.25 0.24 -8.40
CA ILE A 131 -20.46 0.49 -9.83
C ILE A 131 -19.30 -0.03 -10.66
N ILE A 132 -18.05 0.25 -10.26
CA ILE A 132 -16.85 -0.27 -10.92
C ILE A 132 -16.82 -1.79 -10.87
N GLY A 133 -17.02 -2.36 -9.68
CA GLY A 133 -17.01 -3.82 -9.47
C GLY A 133 -18.08 -4.52 -10.31
N ARG A 134 -19.29 -3.96 -10.37
CA ARG A 134 -20.39 -4.48 -11.19
C ARG A 134 -20.07 -4.44 -12.68
N TYR A 135 -19.49 -3.33 -13.15
CA TYR A 135 -19.09 -3.18 -14.54
C TYR A 135 -18.00 -4.18 -14.97
N LEU A 136 -17.02 -4.42 -14.11
CA LEU A 136 -15.88 -5.29 -14.43
C LEU A 136 -16.17 -6.78 -14.24
N GLY A 137 -17.02 -7.12 -13.28
CA GLY A 137 -17.29 -8.49 -12.86
C GLY A 137 -18.55 -9.12 -13.49
N GLY A 138 -19.46 -8.31 -14.01
CA GLY A 138 -20.72 -8.75 -14.62
C GLY A 138 -21.86 -8.90 -13.63
#